data_b3b11ebb4d5cea292f3a9f77a988dd0f
#
_entry.id   b3b11ebb4d5cea292f3a9f77a988dd0f
#
_cell.length_a   1.000
_cell.length_b   1.000
_cell.length_c   1.000
_cell.angle_alpha   90.00
_cell.angle_beta   90.00
_cell.angle_gamma   90.00
#
_symmetry.space_group_name_H-M   'P 1'
#
loop_
_entity.id
_entity.type
_entity.pdbx_description
1 polymer ?
#
loop_
_entity_poly.entity_id
_entity_poly.type
_entity_poly.pdbx_seq_one_letter_code
_entity_poly.pdbx_strand_id
1 'polypeptide(L)'
;MRTWLEPFGAAAMWIAAFIVPASAAGEVLKICLDEDLPPLSAHHRGKPDSGFDVALASAVAEKLDRPLKIQWFESKLDEDSSPALEANALLSDGRCSLVGSYALTKDSLVVPGVKTAKLPDFDGATIADRRGRRVPLGVLTPSQPYLYSSLTIALGAKAMEKAPDRRMTGIGDLAGLRIGIESGTLADAVLMTFDNGRLIDNITHLVPGRDDLLGSLDRGDLDATLLDLRRLDAYRAAHPDSKIAASGYYYPIGVNRGYVGLDSDPALLAAVNKALTDLQGSGTIAALAQAAGLTYLPPREPAILGDVWLKVLGK
;
A
#
# COMPACT_ATOMS: atom_id res chain seq x y z
N MET A 1 -75.74 23.10 57.10
CA MET A 1 -74.53 23.63 56.53
C MET A 1 -73.76 22.39 55.95
N ARG A 2 -73.72 22.22 54.64
CA ARG A 2 -73.12 21.09 53.96
C ARG A 2 -71.78 21.54 53.39
N THR A 3 -70.67 20.98 53.82
CA THR A 3 -69.33 21.17 53.28
C THR A 3 -69.07 20.12 52.21
N TRP A 4 -68.76 20.62 51.01
CA TRP A 4 -68.31 19.76 49.87
C TRP A 4 -66.81 19.58 49.94
N LEU A 5 -66.40 18.34 49.88
CA LEU A 5 -64.99 17.94 49.73
C LEU A 5 -64.80 17.49 48.25
N GLU A 6 -63.95 18.15 47.52
CA GLU A 6 -63.57 17.77 46.15
C GLU A 6 -62.37 16.77 46.24
N PRO A 7 -62.35 15.71 45.38
CA PRO A 7 -61.20 14.83 45.33
C PRO A 7 -60.13 15.32 44.35
N PHE A 8 -58.91 15.50 44.83
CA PHE A 8 -57.71 15.72 44.01
C PHE A 8 -57.42 14.47 43.16
N GLY A 9 -57.49 14.62 41.83
CA GLY A 9 -57.09 13.59 40.86
C GLY A 9 -55.55 13.60 40.71
N ALA A 10 -54.89 12.52 41.10
CA ALA A 10 -53.46 12.28 40.84
C ALA A 10 -53.28 11.89 39.40
N ALA A 11 -52.70 12.74 38.56
CA ALA A 11 -52.25 12.41 37.21
C ALA A 11 -50.95 11.62 37.28
N ALA A 12 -51.01 10.31 37.00
CA ALA A 12 -49.83 9.47 36.86
C ALA A 12 -49.16 9.75 35.52
N MET A 13 -47.99 10.41 35.57
CA MET A 13 -47.14 10.70 34.40
C MET A 13 -46.31 9.44 34.06
N TRP A 14 -46.69 8.75 33.00
CA TRP A 14 -45.91 7.62 32.46
C TRP A 14 -44.69 8.16 31.72
N ILE A 15 -43.49 8.02 32.30
CA ILE A 15 -42.22 8.26 31.61
C ILE A 15 -41.91 7.01 30.79
N ALA A 16 -42.16 7.08 29.52
CA ALA A 16 -41.65 6.07 28.58
C ALA A 16 -40.15 6.21 28.46
N ALA A 17 -39.37 5.37 29.12
CA ALA A 17 -37.93 5.25 28.92
C ALA A 17 -37.70 4.66 27.52
N PHE A 18 -37.30 5.48 26.57
CA PHE A 18 -36.75 5.01 25.29
C PHE A 18 -35.41 4.32 25.58
N ILE A 19 -35.41 3.01 25.65
CA ILE A 19 -34.19 2.20 25.59
C ILE A 19 -33.69 2.29 24.15
N VAL A 20 -32.74 3.19 23.92
CA VAL A 20 -31.95 3.18 22.68
C VAL A 20 -31.10 1.91 22.75
N PRO A 21 -31.26 0.94 21.83
CA PRO A 21 -30.40 -0.21 21.81
C PRO A 21 -28.96 0.31 21.62
N ALA A 22 -28.08 0.04 22.58
CA ALA A 22 -26.65 0.22 22.39
C ALA A 22 -26.30 -0.65 21.17
N SER A 23 -25.97 -0.03 20.05
CA SER A 23 -25.35 -0.73 18.92
C SER A 23 -24.17 -1.50 19.50
N ALA A 24 -24.23 -2.83 19.44
CA ALA A 24 -23.09 -3.65 19.80
C ALA A 24 -21.96 -3.19 18.85
N ALA A 25 -20.98 -2.47 19.39
CA ALA A 25 -19.82 -2.07 18.62
C ALA A 25 -19.25 -3.32 17.96
N GLY A 26 -19.19 -3.34 16.62
CA GLY A 26 -18.72 -4.50 15.88
C GLY A 26 -17.33 -4.93 16.34
N GLU A 27 -16.95 -6.16 16.10
CA GLU A 27 -15.61 -6.67 16.40
C GLU A 27 -14.55 -5.74 15.79
N VAL A 28 -13.49 -5.43 16.54
CA VAL A 28 -12.42 -4.51 16.11
C VAL A 28 -11.78 -5.04 14.83
N LEU A 29 -11.77 -4.23 13.78
CA LEU A 29 -11.03 -4.52 12.55
C LEU A 29 -9.55 -4.20 12.78
N LYS A 30 -8.72 -5.24 12.80
CA LYS A 30 -7.27 -5.09 12.93
C LYS A 30 -6.62 -5.17 11.56
N ILE A 31 -5.88 -4.14 11.17
CA ILE A 31 -5.16 -4.10 9.88
C ILE A 31 -3.67 -3.90 10.15
N CYS A 32 -2.82 -4.78 9.61
CA CYS A 32 -1.38 -4.61 9.63
C CYS A 32 -0.94 -3.70 8.49
N LEU A 33 -0.14 -2.68 8.79
CA LEU A 33 0.47 -1.77 7.83
C LEU A 33 1.99 -1.69 8.11
N ASP A 34 2.77 -1.61 7.04
CA ASP A 34 4.21 -1.34 7.12
C ASP A 34 4.43 0.09 7.65
N GLU A 35 5.35 0.26 8.60
CA GLU A 35 5.61 1.55 9.25
C GLU A 35 6.41 2.52 8.37
N ASP A 36 7.12 2.01 7.33
CA ASP A 36 7.94 2.82 6.44
C ASP A 36 7.72 2.51 4.96
N LEU A 37 6.52 2.77 4.48
CA LEU A 37 6.14 2.60 3.07
C LEU A 37 5.48 3.87 2.48
N PRO A 38 6.07 5.08 2.63
CA PRO A 38 5.47 6.32 2.12
C PRO A 38 5.31 6.30 0.60
N PRO A 39 4.28 6.97 0.07
CA PRO A 39 3.16 7.64 0.70
C PRO A 39 1.98 6.70 1.02
N LEU A 40 2.17 5.36 1.00
CA LEU A 40 1.15 4.38 1.32
C LEU A 40 0.87 4.34 2.82
N SER A 41 1.91 4.13 3.63
CA SER A 41 1.81 4.12 5.09
C SER A 41 3.11 4.65 5.72
N ALA A 42 2.96 5.40 6.81
CA ALA A 42 4.08 5.89 7.60
C ALA A 42 3.68 6.02 9.06
N HIS A 43 4.51 5.43 9.93
CA HIS A 43 4.40 5.52 11.38
C HIS A 43 5.75 5.92 11.98
N HIS A 44 5.85 7.14 12.45
CA HIS A 44 7.07 7.66 13.03
C HIS A 44 6.80 8.17 14.44
N ARG A 45 7.64 7.78 15.37
CA ARG A 45 7.52 8.17 16.77
C ARG A 45 7.35 9.69 16.94
N GLY A 46 6.25 10.10 17.58
CA GLY A 46 5.95 11.51 17.82
C GLY A 46 5.33 12.26 16.65
N LYS A 47 5.00 11.58 15.56
CA LYS A 47 4.24 12.13 14.43
C LYS A 47 2.90 11.41 14.31
N PRO A 48 1.85 12.05 13.77
CA PRO A 48 0.61 11.35 13.42
C PRO A 48 0.86 10.29 12.35
N ASP A 49 0.14 9.19 12.44
CA ASP A 49 0.08 8.18 11.38
C ASP A 49 -0.42 8.80 10.09
N SER A 50 0.17 8.43 8.97
CA SER A 50 -0.14 9.04 7.69
C SER A 50 -0.01 8.07 6.52
N GLY A 51 -0.61 8.45 5.40
CA GLY A 51 -0.53 7.74 4.14
C GLY A 51 -1.87 7.24 3.64
N PHE A 52 -1.85 6.80 2.39
CA PHE A 52 -3.05 6.32 1.69
C PHE A 52 -3.71 5.13 2.38
N ASP A 53 -2.93 4.12 2.81
CA ASP A 53 -3.46 2.90 3.42
C ASP A 53 -4.08 3.15 4.80
N VAL A 54 -3.55 4.14 5.55
CA VAL A 54 -4.15 4.57 6.83
C VAL A 54 -5.54 5.15 6.58
N ALA A 55 -5.67 6.03 5.59
CA ALA A 55 -6.94 6.63 5.21
C ALA A 55 -7.91 5.58 4.63
N LEU A 56 -7.43 4.68 3.79
CA LEU A 56 -8.25 3.61 3.20
C LEU A 56 -8.72 2.62 4.28
N ALA A 57 -7.84 2.22 5.21
CA ALA A 57 -8.21 1.37 6.34
C ALA A 57 -9.33 1.99 7.18
N SER A 58 -9.24 3.30 7.43
CA SER A 58 -10.28 4.05 8.14
C SER A 58 -11.61 4.05 7.38
N ALA A 59 -11.59 4.31 6.07
CA ALA A 59 -12.79 4.31 5.23
C ALA A 59 -13.44 2.90 5.14
N VAL A 60 -12.62 1.85 5.06
CA VAL A 60 -13.10 0.46 5.06
C VAL A 60 -13.73 0.12 6.42
N ALA A 61 -13.08 0.47 7.53
CA ALA A 61 -13.61 0.22 8.88
C ALA A 61 -14.96 0.93 9.10
N GLU A 62 -15.09 2.19 8.63
CA GLU A 62 -16.35 2.95 8.65
C GLU A 62 -17.45 2.25 7.85
N LYS A 63 -17.14 1.77 6.64
CA LYS A 63 -18.10 1.01 5.80
C LYS A 63 -18.55 -0.30 6.44
N LEU A 64 -17.72 -0.90 7.28
CA LEU A 64 -18.01 -2.14 8.00
C LEU A 64 -18.68 -1.90 9.37
N ASP A 65 -18.82 -0.65 9.81
CA ASP A 65 -19.27 -0.26 11.15
C ASP A 65 -18.45 -0.96 12.26
N ARG A 66 -17.10 -0.99 12.07
CA ARG A 66 -16.16 -1.62 13.00
C ARG A 66 -15.14 -0.60 13.50
N PRO A 67 -14.77 -0.60 14.79
CA PRO A 67 -13.63 0.15 15.27
C PRO A 67 -12.35 -0.32 14.58
N LEU A 68 -11.50 0.61 14.12
CA LEU A 68 -10.22 0.30 13.50
C LEU A 68 -9.11 0.23 14.55
N LYS A 69 -8.23 -0.76 14.41
CA LYS A 69 -6.92 -0.80 15.06
C LYS A 69 -5.86 -1.10 14.01
N ILE A 70 -4.93 -0.18 13.82
CA ILE A 70 -3.73 -0.44 12.99
C ILE A 70 -2.69 -1.14 13.86
N GLN A 71 -2.13 -2.22 13.33
CA GLN A 71 -0.96 -2.90 13.86
C GLN A 71 0.22 -2.59 12.95
N TRP A 72 1.15 -1.80 13.44
CA TRP A 72 2.35 -1.44 12.70
C TRP A 72 3.36 -2.57 12.75
N PHE A 73 4.09 -2.78 11.66
CA PHE A 73 5.20 -3.71 11.55
C PHE A 73 6.30 -3.14 10.66
N GLU A 74 7.54 -3.57 10.93
CA GLU A 74 8.70 -3.23 10.11
C GLU A 74 9.02 -4.43 9.21
N SER A 75 8.95 -4.23 7.89
CA SER A 75 9.34 -5.28 6.94
C SER A 75 10.86 -5.42 6.91
N LYS A 76 11.36 -6.61 7.20
CA LYS A 76 12.78 -6.94 7.15
C LYS A 76 13.02 -7.90 6.00
N LEU A 77 13.58 -7.38 4.93
CA LEU A 77 14.00 -8.18 3.78
C LEU A 77 15.33 -8.87 4.09
N ASP A 78 15.31 -9.83 4.99
CA ASP A 78 16.46 -10.70 5.27
C ASP A 78 16.37 -12.03 4.48
N GLU A 79 17.42 -12.86 4.51
CA GLU A 79 17.50 -14.11 3.74
C GLU A 79 16.38 -15.10 4.09
N ASP A 80 15.84 -15.03 5.32
CA ASP A 80 14.82 -15.94 5.83
C ASP A 80 13.39 -15.32 5.75
N SER A 81 13.23 -14.14 5.16
CA SER A 81 12.01 -13.37 5.14
C SER A 81 11.58 -12.99 3.71
N SER A 82 10.30 -12.78 3.54
CA SER A 82 9.72 -12.16 2.35
C SER A 82 8.39 -11.52 2.74
N PRO A 83 7.89 -10.54 1.97
CA PRO A 83 6.58 -9.94 2.24
C PRO A 83 5.45 -10.98 2.41
N ALA A 84 5.53 -12.09 1.67
CA ALA A 84 4.57 -13.19 1.77
C ALA A 84 4.65 -13.92 3.12
N LEU A 85 5.86 -14.20 3.59
CA LEU A 85 6.07 -14.89 4.86
C LEU A 85 5.72 -14.00 6.05
N GLU A 86 6.10 -12.72 6.00
CA GLU A 86 5.80 -11.74 7.05
C GLU A 86 4.29 -11.50 7.21
N ALA A 87 3.60 -11.23 6.09
CA ALA A 87 2.16 -11.05 6.09
C ALA A 87 1.43 -12.29 6.63
N ASN A 88 1.81 -13.47 6.16
CA ASN A 88 1.20 -14.73 6.61
C ASN A 88 1.46 -14.99 8.09
N ALA A 89 2.69 -14.74 8.58
CA ALA A 89 3.01 -14.92 9.99
C ALA A 89 2.18 -13.97 10.90
N LEU A 90 2.04 -12.68 10.51
CA LEU A 90 1.23 -11.70 11.25
C LEU A 90 -0.24 -12.12 11.32
N LEU A 91 -0.82 -12.55 10.19
CA LEU A 91 -2.19 -13.01 10.10
C LEU A 91 -2.40 -14.30 10.90
N SER A 92 -1.52 -15.29 10.73
CA SER A 92 -1.64 -16.60 11.39
C SER A 92 -1.40 -16.53 12.91
N ASP A 93 -0.65 -15.52 13.38
CA ASP A 93 -0.47 -15.24 14.82
C ASP A 93 -1.60 -14.38 15.40
N GLY A 94 -2.57 -13.95 14.58
CA GLY A 94 -3.72 -13.14 15.00
C GLY A 94 -3.35 -11.69 15.38
N ARG A 95 -2.22 -11.17 14.89
CA ARG A 95 -1.83 -9.77 15.11
C ARG A 95 -2.78 -8.83 14.39
N CYS A 96 -3.22 -9.21 13.21
CA CYS A 96 -4.24 -8.53 12.45
C CYS A 96 -5.13 -9.53 11.68
N SER A 97 -6.23 -9.03 11.13
CA SER A 97 -7.14 -9.80 10.28
C SER A 97 -6.86 -9.56 8.79
N LEU A 98 -6.19 -8.45 8.47
CA LEU A 98 -5.81 -8.04 7.11
C LEU A 98 -4.41 -7.42 7.12
N VAL A 99 -3.67 -7.59 6.02
CA VAL A 99 -2.44 -6.82 5.74
C VAL A 99 -2.72 -5.95 4.52
N GLY A 100 -2.41 -4.65 4.62
CA GLY A 100 -2.63 -3.67 3.55
C GLY A 100 -1.47 -3.58 2.56
N SER A 101 -1.67 -2.85 1.46
CA SER A 101 -0.70 -2.64 0.37
C SER A 101 -0.03 -3.91 -0.15
N TYR A 102 -0.70 -5.03 -0.03
CA TYR A 102 -0.15 -6.32 -0.42
C TYR A 102 -0.08 -6.46 -1.94
N ALA A 103 1.08 -6.85 -2.46
CA ALA A 103 1.26 -7.08 -3.89
C ALA A 103 0.56 -8.37 -4.33
N LEU A 104 -0.42 -8.26 -5.22
CA LEU A 104 -1.24 -9.38 -5.67
C LEU A 104 -0.56 -10.12 -6.83
N THR A 105 0.40 -10.99 -6.49
CA THR A 105 1.05 -11.90 -7.42
C THR A 105 0.84 -13.35 -6.98
N LYS A 106 0.92 -14.29 -7.90
CA LYS A 106 0.84 -15.71 -7.54
C LYS A 106 1.89 -16.10 -6.51
N ASP A 107 3.12 -15.63 -6.70
CA ASP A 107 4.25 -15.97 -5.83
C ASP A 107 4.15 -15.34 -4.44
N SER A 108 3.46 -14.20 -4.31
CA SER A 108 3.22 -13.58 -3.01
C SER A 108 2.11 -14.24 -2.22
N LEU A 109 1.17 -14.90 -2.87
CA LEU A 109 0.04 -15.56 -2.22
C LEU A 109 0.34 -17.01 -1.82
N VAL A 110 1.32 -17.65 -2.45
CA VAL A 110 1.70 -19.04 -2.19
C VAL A 110 3.22 -19.14 -2.02
N VAL A 111 3.67 -19.59 -0.84
CA VAL A 111 5.08 -19.88 -0.59
C VAL A 111 5.25 -21.41 -0.52
N PRO A 112 5.58 -22.08 -1.66
CA PRO A 112 5.64 -23.52 -1.71
C PRO A 112 6.65 -24.09 -0.72
N GLY A 113 6.26 -25.14 0.01
CA GLY A 113 7.16 -25.91 0.88
C GLY A 113 7.46 -25.26 2.23
N VAL A 114 7.10 -24.01 2.48
CA VAL A 114 7.32 -23.33 3.75
C VAL A 114 6.08 -23.48 4.64
N LYS A 115 6.25 -24.11 5.80
CA LYS A 115 5.14 -24.35 6.76
C LYS A 115 5.13 -23.41 7.96
N THR A 116 6.23 -22.74 8.23
CA THR A 116 6.36 -21.81 9.36
C THR A 116 7.23 -20.63 8.96
N ALA A 117 6.94 -19.44 9.47
CA ALA A 117 7.78 -18.26 9.31
C ALA A 117 8.03 -17.54 10.65
N LYS A 118 9.06 -16.71 10.67
CA LYS A 118 9.29 -15.76 11.78
C LYS A 118 8.31 -14.61 11.68
N LEU A 119 7.92 -14.06 12.83
CA LEU A 119 7.22 -12.77 12.87
C LEU A 119 8.22 -11.65 12.51
N PRO A 120 7.81 -10.67 11.69
CA PRO A 120 8.57 -9.42 11.57
C PRO A 120 8.55 -8.67 12.91
N ASP A 121 9.33 -7.61 13.04
CA ASP A 121 9.16 -6.70 14.18
C ASP A 121 7.82 -5.96 14.04
N PHE A 122 7.12 -5.79 15.15
CA PHE A 122 5.83 -5.12 15.19
C PHE A 122 5.64 -4.38 16.50
N ASP A 123 4.79 -3.38 16.51
CA ASP A 123 4.47 -2.61 17.70
C ASP A 123 3.90 -3.48 18.82
N GLY A 124 4.52 -3.38 20.00
CA GLY A 124 4.18 -4.21 21.15
C GLY A 124 4.81 -5.60 21.14
N ALA A 125 5.75 -5.87 20.21
CA ALA A 125 6.50 -7.13 20.20
C ALA A 125 7.29 -7.34 21.49
N THR A 126 7.12 -8.52 22.10
CA THR A 126 7.87 -8.93 23.29
C THR A 126 9.29 -9.40 22.91
N ILE A 127 10.15 -9.56 23.93
CA ILE A 127 11.47 -10.18 23.73
C ILE A 127 11.35 -11.60 23.15
N ALA A 128 10.31 -12.34 23.53
CA ALA A 128 10.07 -13.69 23.00
C ALA A 128 9.69 -13.67 21.52
N ASP A 129 8.87 -12.72 21.10
CA ASP A 129 8.50 -12.54 19.68
C ASP A 129 9.75 -12.23 18.83
N ARG A 130 10.62 -11.34 19.31
CA ARG A 130 11.87 -10.94 18.64
C ARG A 130 12.96 -12.01 18.57
N ARG A 131 12.90 -13.02 19.47
CA ARG A 131 13.87 -14.13 19.50
C ARG A 131 13.66 -15.19 18.42
N GLY A 132 12.90 -14.88 17.37
CA GLY A 132 12.73 -15.78 16.22
C GLY A 132 11.66 -16.85 16.43
N ARG A 133 10.59 -16.54 17.19
CA ARG A 133 9.39 -17.38 17.25
C ARG A 133 8.86 -17.65 15.86
N ARG A 134 8.68 -18.92 15.53
CA ARG A 134 8.10 -19.34 14.26
C ARG A 134 6.61 -19.64 14.43
N VAL A 135 5.84 -19.16 13.46
CA VAL A 135 4.37 -19.32 13.44
C VAL A 135 4.01 -20.28 12.31
N PRO A 136 3.13 -21.28 12.56
CA PRO A 136 2.54 -22.08 11.49
C PRO A 136 1.77 -21.18 10.52
N LEU A 137 1.97 -21.37 9.20
CA LEU A 137 1.36 -20.51 8.20
C LEU A 137 -0.01 -21.04 7.77
N GLY A 138 -0.98 -20.10 7.60
CA GLY A 138 -2.28 -20.35 7.00
C GLY A 138 -2.26 -20.20 5.49
N VAL A 139 -3.44 -20.21 4.89
CA VAL A 139 -3.63 -19.97 3.45
C VAL A 139 -4.04 -18.52 3.24
N LEU A 140 -3.25 -17.79 2.45
CA LEU A 140 -3.54 -16.39 2.13
C LEU A 140 -4.64 -16.30 1.07
N THR A 141 -5.59 -15.39 1.30
CA THR A 141 -6.64 -15.06 0.34
C THR A 141 -6.67 -13.54 0.11
N PRO A 142 -6.54 -13.09 -1.14
CA PRO A 142 -6.53 -11.67 -1.46
C PRO A 142 -7.94 -11.08 -1.47
N SER A 143 -8.03 -9.78 -1.16
CA SER A 143 -9.19 -8.96 -1.52
C SER A 143 -9.18 -8.66 -3.02
N GLN A 144 -10.26 -8.03 -3.53
CA GLN A 144 -10.17 -7.31 -4.78
C GLN A 144 -9.10 -6.20 -4.68
N PRO A 145 -8.42 -5.89 -5.79
CA PRO A 145 -7.41 -4.83 -5.79
C PRO A 145 -8.03 -3.44 -5.67
N TYR A 146 -7.30 -2.52 -5.06
CA TYR A 146 -7.72 -1.13 -4.91
C TYR A 146 -6.73 -0.12 -5.52
N LEU A 147 -5.53 -0.55 -5.86
CA LEU A 147 -4.48 0.29 -6.44
C LEU A 147 -3.64 -0.54 -7.41
N TYR A 148 -3.11 0.09 -8.45
CA TYR A 148 -2.11 -0.49 -9.35
C TYR A 148 -0.77 0.22 -9.15
N SER A 149 0.30 -0.53 -8.95
CA SER A 149 1.69 -0.05 -8.86
C SER A 149 2.44 -0.37 -10.14
N SER A 150 3.17 0.62 -10.68
CA SER A 150 3.95 0.46 -11.91
C SER A 150 5.25 1.24 -11.83
N LEU A 151 6.20 0.88 -12.68
CA LEU A 151 7.35 1.73 -12.95
C LEU A 151 6.93 2.91 -13.84
N THR A 152 7.57 4.05 -13.63
CA THR A 152 7.44 5.25 -14.47
C THR A 152 8.81 5.78 -14.85
N ILE A 153 8.89 6.47 -15.99
CA ILE A 153 10.06 7.26 -16.31
C ILE A 153 9.92 8.60 -15.58
N ALA A 154 10.87 8.90 -14.70
CA ALA A 154 11.04 10.23 -14.12
C ALA A 154 12.08 11.02 -14.88
N LEU A 155 11.79 12.29 -15.12
CA LEU A 155 12.67 13.25 -15.79
C LEU A 155 13.28 14.20 -14.76
N GLY A 156 14.58 14.38 -14.81
CA GLY A 156 15.30 15.29 -13.94
C GLY A 156 15.04 16.77 -14.28
N ALA A 157 15.38 17.66 -13.34
CA ALA A 157 15.12 19.09 -13.45
C ALA A 157 15.64 19.72 -14.75
N LYS A 158 16.90 19.42 -15.12
CA LYS A 158 17.50 19.96 -16.37
C LYS A 158 16.85 19.41 -17.64
N ALA A 159 16.38 18.16 -17.64
CA ALA A 159 15.66 17.60 -18.77
C ALA A 159 14.31 18.28 -18.92
N MET A 160 13.63 18.58 -17.84
CA MET A 160 12.37 19.32 -17.82
C MET A 160 12.52 20.78 -18.22
N GLU A 161 13.61 21.46 -17.83
CA GLU A 161 13.88 22.83 -18.25
C GLU A 161 14.08 22.96 -19.78
N LYS A 162 14.77 21.98 -20.38
CA LYS A 162 15.05 21.97 -21.83
C LYS A 162 13.81 21.56 -22.68
N ALA A 163 12.91 20.78 -22.12
CA ALA A 163 11.73 20.28 -22.80
C ALA A 163 10.58 20.05 -21.79
N PRO A 164 9.91 21.13 -21.33
CA PRO A 164 8.88 21.04 -20.28
C PRO A 164 7.69 20.16 -20.66
N ASP A 165 7.37 20.09 -21.95
CA ASP A 165 6.27 19.28 -22.49
C ASP A 165 6.70 17.88 -22.95
N ARG A 166 7.94 17.47 -22.61
CA ARG A 166 8.47 16.19 -23.05
C ARG A 166 7.67 15.03 -22.45
N ARG A 167 6.92 14.37 -23.31
CA ARG A 167 6.21 13.14 -23.00
C ARG A 167 7.01 11.96 -23.50
N MET A 168 7.17 10.96 -22.64
CA MET A 168 7.74 9.68 -23.02
C MET A 168 6.61 8.75 -23.42
N THR A 169 6.77 8.06 -24.55
CA THR A 169 5.83 7.07 -25.05
C THR A 169 6.31 5.64 -24.83
N GLY A 170 7.61 5.48 -24.52
CA GLY A 170 8.24 4.20 -24.25
C GLY A 170 9.65 4.35 -23.71
N ILE A 171 10.23 3.21 -23.32
CA ILE A 171 11.60 3.11 -22.81
C ILE A 171 12.62 3.59 -23.87
N GLY A 172 12.33 3.39 -25.17
CA GLY A 172 13.19 3.84 -26.25
C GLY A 172 13.48 5.35 -26.28
N ASP A 173 12.58 6.16 -25.70
CA ASP A 173 12.73 7.61 -25.62
C ASP A 173 13.84 8.05 -24.64
N LEU A 174 14.38 7.11 -23.86
CA LEU A 174 15.53 7.32 -22.97
C LEU A 174 16.86 7.36 -23.72
N ALA A 175 16.91 6.96 -25.00
CA ALA A 175 18.14 6.96 -25.79
C ALA A 175 18.78 8.36 -25.84
N GLY A 176 20.08 8.41 -25.59
CA GLY A 176 20.87 9.65 -25.55
C GLY A 176 20.71 10.50 -24.31
N LEU A 177 19.90 10.07 -23.32
CA LEU A 177 19.84 10.69 -22.00
C LEU A 177 20.85 10.02 -21.04
N ARG A 178 21.32 10.75 -20.05
CA ARG A 178 22.07 10.19 -18.90
C ARG A 178 21.08 9.53 -17.96
N ILE A 179 21.05 8.21 -17.98
CA ILE A 179 20.08 7.41 -17.23
C ILE A 179 20.73 6.96 -15.91
N GLY A 180 20.11 7.26 -14.78
CA GLY A 180 20.47 6.65 -13.51
C GLY A 180 19.57 5.44 -13.22
N ILE A 181 20.14 4.38 -12.64
CA ILE A 181 19.35 3.23 -12.21
C ILE A 181 19.95 2.57 -10.96
N GLU A 182 19.13 2.16 -10.03
CA GLU A 182 19.59 1.39 -8.88
C GLU A 182 19.80 -0.07 -9.27
N SER A 183 21.04 -0.55 -9.04
CA SER A 183 21.45 -1.92 -9.37
C SER A 183 20.57 -2.97 -8.68
N GLY A 184 20.25 -4.05 -9.40
CA GLY A 184 19.52 -5.20 -8.87
C GLY A 184 18.00 -4.98 -8.73
N THR A 185 17.48 -3.87 -9.22
CA THR A 185 16.03 -3.60 -9.23
C THR A 185 15.35 -4.18 -10.48
N LEU A 186 14.01 -4.30 -10.45
CA LEU A 186 13.23 -4.64 -11.64
C LEU A 186 13.48 -3.63 -12.78
N ALA A 187 13.57 -2.36 -12.44
CA ALA A 187 13.83 -1.29 -13.40
C ALA A 187 15.21 -1.45 -14.08
N ASP A 188 16.22 -1.88 -13.32
CA ASP A 188 17.55 -2.22 -13.85
C ASP A 188 17.45 -3.37 -14.86
N ALA A 189 16.81 -4.48 -14.49
CA ALA A 189 16.61 -5.60 -15.39
C ALA A 189 15.88 -5.20 -16.69
N VAL A 190 14.86 -4.35 -16.60
CA VAL A 190 14.09 -3.83 -17.73
C VAL A 190 15.00 -3.00 -18.67
N LEU A 191 15.77 -2.06 -18.13
CA LEU A 191 16.62 -1.18 -18.93
C LEU A 191 17.79 -1.92 -19.56
N MET A 192 18.42 -2.84 -18.82
CA MET A 192 19.55 -3.63 -19.28
C MET A 192 19.16 -4.59 -20.41
N THR A 193 17.93 -5.09 -20.43
CA THR A 193 17.45 -6.03 -21.46
C THR A 193 16.72 -5.35 -22.61
N PHE A 194 16.39 -4.06 -22.49
CA PHE A 194 15.63 -3.34 -23.50
C PHE A 194 16.36 -3.34 -24.86
N ASP A 195 15.66 -3.82 -25.91
CA ASP A 195 16.13 -3.83 -27.29
C ASP A 195 17.58 -4.35 -27.43
N ASN A 196 17.83 -5.54 -26.84
CA ASN A 196 19.15 -6.18 -26.80
C ASN A 196 20.27 -5.34 -26.18
N GLY A 197 19.94 -4.55 -25.15
CA GLY A 197 20.91 -3.73 -24.42
C GLY A 197 21.21 -2.36 -25.06
N ARG A 198 20.32 -1.86 -25.90
CA ARG A 198 20.47 -0.58 -26.60
C ARG A 198 20.76 0.63 -25.72
N LEU A 199 20.37 0.58 -24.44
CA LEU A 199 20.53 1.70 -23.52
C LEU A 199 21.77 1.58 -22.61
N ILE A 200 22.50 0.47 -22.64
CA ILE A 200 23.58 0.17 -21.70
C ILE A 200 24.61 1.29 -21.59
N ASP A 201 25.04 1.86 -22.71
CA ASP A 201 26.06 2.92 -22.73
C ASP A 201 25.56 4.26 -22.14
N ASN A 202 24.26 4.40 -21.94
CA ASN A 202 23.65 5.59 -21.35
C ASN A 202 23.37 5.43 -19.83
N ILE A 203 23.59 4.24 -19.27
CA ILE A 203 23.20 3.88 -17.92
C ILE A 203 24.35 4.09 -16.94
N THR A 204 24.07 4.80 -15.86
CA THR A 204 24.90 4.88 -14.65
C THR A 204 24.23 4.07 -13.55
N HIS A 205 24.91 3.00 -13.12
CA HIS A 205 24.44 2.18 -12.00
C HIS A 205 24.74 2.83 -10.66
N LEU A 206 23.74 2.87 -9.80
CA LEU A 206 23.80 3.41 -8.45
C LEU A 206 23.55 2.28 -7.44
N VAL A 207 24.20 2.36 -6.28
CA VAL A 207 24.02 1.37 -5.22
C VAL A 207 22.87 1.78 -4.33
N PRO A 208 21.80 0.97 -4.22
CA PRO A 208 20.68 1.28 -3.34
C PRO A 208 21.12 1.55 -1.89
N GLY A 209 20.55 2.58 -1.26
CA GLY A 209 20.86 2.95 0.12
C GLY A 209 22.18 3.69 0.33
N ARG A 210 23.08 3.73 -0.68
CA ARG A 210 24.34 4.49 -0.63
C ARG A 210 24.28 5.72 -1.52
N ASP A 211 23.80 5.55 -2.74
CA ASP A 211 23.80 6.61 -3.75
C ASP A 211 22.41 7.26 -3.83
N ASP A 212 22.38 8.57 -4.05
CA ASP A 212 21.15 9.37 -4.07
C ASP A 212 20.67 9.56 -5.51
N LEU A 213 19.87 8.61 -6.00
CA LEU A 213 19.33 8.62 -7.37
C LEU A 213 18.46 9.85 -7.63
N LEU A 214 17.47 10.10 -6.77
CA LEU A 214 16.49 11.17 -7.01
C LEU A 214 17.11 12.56 -6.80
N GLY A 215 17.97 12.72 -5.80
CA GLY A 215 18.74 13.97 -5.64
C GLY A 215 19.66 14.23 -6.82
N SER A 216 20.25 13.19 -7.45
CA SER A 216 21.08 13.35 -8.66
C SER A 216 20.26 13.81 -9.87
N LEU A 217 19.01 13.37 -10.00
CA LEU A 217 18.07 13.91 -10.99
C LEU A 217 17.71 15.37 -10.71
N ASP A 218 17.47 15.71 -9.47
CA ASP A 218 17.09 17.08 -9.06
C ASP A 218 18.23 18.07 -9.28
N ARG A 219 19.46 17.69 -8.98
CA ARG A 219 20.66 18.50 -9.28
C ARG A 219 20.98 18.53 -10.78
N GLY A 220 20.38 17.64 -11.59
CA GLY A 220 20.65 17.52 -13.02
C GLY A 220 21.98 16.87 -13.35
N ASP A 221 22.50 16.00 -12.48
CA ASP A 221 23.62 15.11 -12.72
C ASP A 221 23.19 13.96 -13.67
N LEU A 222 21.91 13.57 -13.56
CA LEU A 222 21.22 12.62 -14.42
C LEU A 222 20.02 13.30 -15.12
N ASP A 223 19.63 12.77 -16.26
CA ASP A 223 18.52 13.32 -17.05
C ASP A 223 17.22 12.55 -16.81
N ALA A 224 17.30 11.23 -16.60
CA ALA A 224 16.13 10.39 -16.45
C ALA A 224 16.43 9.14 -15.61
N THR A 225 15.36 8.49 -15.11
CA THR A 225 15.39 7.16 -14.52
C THR A 225 14.09 6.42 -14.78
N LEU A 226 14.12 5.10 -14.70
CA LEU A 226 12.93 4.24 -14.56
C LEU A 226 12.85 3.79 -13.10
N LEU A 227 11.74 4.05 -12.41
CA LEU A 227 11.58 3.71 -11.00
C LEU A 227 10.13 3.44 -10.63
N ASP A 228 9.90 2.87 -9.44
CA ASP A 228 8.55 2.74 -8.87
C ASP A 228 7.93 4.14 -8.70
N LEU A 229 6.73 4.33 -9.25
CA LEU A 229 5.98 5.59 -9.21
C LEU A 229 5.79 6.08 -7.77
N ARG A 230 5.54 5.18 -6.82
CA ARG A 230 5.40 5.51 -5.39
C ARG A 230 6.65 6.19 -4.83
N ARG A 231 7.85 5.74 -5.22
CA ARG A 231 9.11 6.37 -4.76
C ARG A 231 9.25 7.80 -5.28
N LEU A 232 8.80 8.04 -6.52
CA LEU A 232 8.75 9.40 -7.06
C LEU A 232 7.77 10.27 -6.29
N ASP A 233 6.57 9.76 -6.00
CA ASP A 233 5.56 10.47 -5.22
C ASP A 233 6.06 10.80 -3.80
N ALA A 234 6.68 9.83 -3.12
CA ALA A 234 7.28 10.02 -1.80
C ALA A 234 8.38 11.11 -1.81
N TYR A 235 9.26 11.07 -2.82
CA TYR A 235 10.31 12.06 -2.97
C TYR A 235 9.74 13.47 -3.15
N ARG A 236 8.76 13.63 -4.04
CA ARG A 236 8.11 14.92 -4.30
C ARG A 236 7.36 15.45 -3.08
N ALA A 237 6.73 14.58 -2.30
CA ALA A 237 6.08 14.96 -1.06
C ALA A 237 7.10 15.48 -0.01
N ALA A 238 8.30 14.87 0.04
CA ALA A 238 9.37 15.30 0.93
C ALA A 238 10.14 16.54 0.41
N HIS A 239 10.11 16.80 -0.91
CA HIS A 239 10.81 17.91 -1.58
C HIS A 239 9.83 18.71 -2.44
N PRO A 240 8.98 19.58 -1.85
CA PRO A 240 7.96 20.33 -2.59
C PRO A 240 8.50 21.23 -3.70
N ASP A 241 9.74 21.69 -3.57
CA ASP A 241 10.42 22.56 -4.55
C ASP A 241 11.08 21.78 -5.69
N SER A 242 11.07 20.43 -5.62
CA SER A 242 11.66 19.57 -6.66
C SER A 242 10.93 19.73 -7.98
N LYS A 243 11.70 19.82 -9.05
CA LYS A 243 11.21 19.91 -10.43
C LYS A 243 11.19 18.57 -11.15
N ILE A 244 11.52 17.47 -10.45
CA ILE A 244 11.42 16.14 -11.03
C ILE A 244 9.94 15.82 -11.32
N ALA A 245 9.67 15.28 -12.51
CA ALA A 245 8.31 14.95 -12.93
C ALA A 245 8.22 13.55 -13.52
N ALA A 246 7.06 12.91 -13.33
CA ALA A 246 6.71 11.73 -14.12
C ALA A 246 6.48 12.14 -15.56
N SER A 247 7.03 11.37 -16.52
CA SER A 247 6.92 11.65 -17.96
C SER A 247 5.55 11.34 -18.55
N GLY A 248 4.64 10.75 -17.75
CA GLY A 248 3.35 10.22 -18.22
C GLY A 248 3.43 8.80 -18.79
N TYR A 249 4.61 8.24 -18.94
CA TYR A 249 4.79 6.84 -19.30
C TYR A 249 4.75 5.95 -18.08
N TYR A 250 3.96 4.89 -18.13
CA TYR A 250 3.90 3.82 -17.14
C TYR A 250 4.26 2.50 -17.81
N TYR A 251 5.20 1.79 -17.21
CA TYR A 251 5.62 0.49 -17.74
C TYR A 251 4.43 -0.47 -17.78
N PRO A 252 4.25 -1.24 -18.88
CA PRO A 252 3.05 -2.08 -19.05
C PRO A 252 2.87 -3.15 -17.99
N ILE A 253 3.98 -3.63 -17.42
CA ILE A 253 3.96 -4.64 -16.36
C ILE A 253 4.08 -3.94 -15.01
N GLY A 254 3.07 -4.13 -14.19
CA GLY A 254 2.99 -3.66 -12.83
C GLY A 254 2.21 -4.65 -11.99
N VAL A 255 1.90 -4.31 -10.76
CA VAL A 255 1.21 -5.19 -9.82
C VAL A 255 0.05 -4.48 -9.18
N ASN A 256 -1.09 -5.16 -9.09
CA ASN A 256 -2.19 -4.69 -8.27
C ASN A 256 -1.84 -4.82 -6.79
N ARG A 257 -2.34 -3.88 -5.98
CA ARG A 257 -2.28 -3.93 -4.53
C ARG A 257 -3.68 -4.08 -3.96
N GLY A 258 -3.77 -4.92 -2.92
CA GLY A 258 -5.01 -5.20 -2.22
C GLY A 258 -4.76 -5.45 -0.74
N TYR A 259 -5.78 -5.83 -0.03
CA TYR A 259 -5.62 -6.49 1.26
C TYR A 259 -5.39 -7.99 1.05
N VAL A 260 -4.71 -8.61 1.99
CA VAL A 260 -4.66 -10.06 2.13
C VAL A 260 -5.10 -10.45 3.53
N GLY A 261 -5.88 -11.51 3.63
CA GLY A 261 -6.32 -12.15 4.87
C GLY A 261 -6.10 -13.65 4.81
N LEU A 262 -6.63 -14.40 5.77
CA LEU A 262 -6.63 -15.86 5.76
C LEU A 262 -7.93 -16.39 5.16
N ASP A 263 -7.85 -17.56 4.52
CA ASP A 263 -9.02 -18.28 3.99
C ASP A 263 -9.99 -18.73 5.08
N SER A 264 -9.55 -18.76 6.33
CA SER A 264 -10.39 -19.08 7.50
C SER A 264 -11.43 -18.00 7.84
N ASP A 265 -11.33 -16.79 7.27
CA ASP A 265 -12.31 -15.71 7.46
C ASP A 265 -12.87 -15.18 6.12
N PRO A 266 -13.60 -16.00 5.37
CA PRO A 266 -14.17 -15.59 4.08
C PRO A 266 -15.26 -14.51 4.23
N ALA A 267 -15.92 -14.43 5.38
CA ALA A 267 -16.96 -13.44 5.64
C ALA A 267 -16.38 -12.03 5.73
N LEU A 268 -15.25 -11.86 6.43
CA LEU A 268 -14.55 -10.58 6.49
C LEU A 268 -14.08 -10.15 5.11
N LEU A 269 -13.46 -11.05 4.34
CA LEU A 269 -12.98 -10.73 2.99
C LEU A 269 -14.12 -10.34 2.04
N ALA A 270 -15.27 -11.02 2.12
CA ALA A 270 -16.47 -10.65 1.35
C ALA A 270 -16.98 -9.24 1.72
N ALA A 271 -17.03 -8.92 3.02
CA ALA A 271 -17.45 -7.60 3.50
C ALA A 271 -16.46 -6.50 3.07
N VAL A 272 -15.15 -6.76 3.17
CA VAL A 272 -14.09 -5.85 2.70
C VAL A 272 -14.19 -5.61 1.19
N ASN A 273 -14.39 -6.66 0.39
CA ASN A 273 -14.56 -6.53 -1.05
C ASN A 273 -15.76 -5.67 -1.42
N LYS A 274 -16.88 -5.84 -0.70
CA LYS A 274 -18.06 -4.97 -0.90
C LYS A 274 -17.74 -3.51 -0.55
N ALA A 275 -17.06 -3.25 0.58
CA ALA A 275 -16.66 -1.91 0.98
C ALA A 275 -15.72 -1.27 -0.06
N LEU A 276 -14.73 -2.02 -0.56
CA LEU A 276 -13.82 -1.55 -1.61
C LEU A 276 -14.55 -1.23 -2.91
N THR A 277 -15.54 -2.06 -3.32
CA THR A 277 -16.38 -1.79 -4.50
C THR A 277 -17.13 -0.47 -4.34
N ASP A 278 -17.76 -0.25 -3.19
CA ASP A 278 -18.51 0.96 -2.90
C ASP A 278 -17.60 2.21 -2.89
N LEU A 279 -16.41 2.11 -2.26
CA LEU A 279 -15.42 3.19 -2.20
C LEU A 279 -14.78 3.49 -3.56
N GLN A 280 -14.58 2.49 -4.39
CA GLN A 280 -14.06 2.66 -5.75
C GLN A 280 -15.10 3.29 -6.66
N GLY A 281 -16.35 2.81 -6.61
CA GLY A 281 -17.47 3.33 -7.40
C GLY A 281 -17.83 4.78 -7.06
N SER A 282 -17.62 5.21 -5.81
CA SER A 282 -17.81 6.61 -5.38
C SER A 282 -16.64 7.54 -5.71
N GLY A 283 -15.50 7.02 -6.19
CA GLY A 283 -14.27 7.79 -6.41
C GLY A 283 -13.50 8.10 -5.11
N THR A 284 -13.93 7.59 -3.97
CA THR A 284 -13.30 7.86 -2.67
C THR A 284 -11.85 7.37 -2.64
N ILE A 285 -11.55 6.20 -3.20
CA ILE A 285 -10.18 5.66 -3.23
C ILE A 285 -9.23 6.61 -3.96
N ALA A 286 -9.64 7.15 -5.12
CA ALA A 286 -8.82 8.11 -5.88
C ALA A 286 -8.61 9.42 -5.10
N ALA A 287 -9.64 9.91 -4.40
CA ALA A 287 -9.54 11.11 -3.57
C ALA A 287 -8.60 10.91 -2.37
N LEU A 288 -8.65 9.75 -1.70
CA LEU A 288 -7.74 9.41 -0.60
C LEU A 288 -6.29 9.30 -1.09
N ALA A 289 -6.05 8.71 -2.26
CA ALA A 289 -4.73 8.64 -2.86
C ALA A 289 -4.16 10.03 -3.14
N GLN A 290 -4.96 10.90 -3.76
CA GLN A 290 -4.57 12.29 -4.03
C GLN A 290 -4.25 13.05 -2.74
N ALA A 291 -5.08 12.91 -1.71
CA ALA A 291 -4.86 13.56 -0.41
C ALA A 291 -3.57 13.09 0.27
N ALA A 292 -3.16 11.84 0.04
CA ALA A 292 -1.90 11.28 0.54
C ALA A 292 -0.68 11.62 -0.34
N GLY A 293 -0.85 12.39 -1.42
CA GLY A 293 0.22 12.67 -2.38
C GLY A 293 0.62 11.49 -3.27
N LEU A 294 -0.25 10.49 -3.38
CA LEU A 294 -0.04 9.30 -4.21
C LEU A 294 -0.71 9.47 -5.58
N THR A 295 0.03 9.21 -6.64
CA THR A 295 -0.54 9.12 -8.00
C THR A 295 -1.39 7.86 -8.11
N TYR A 296 -2.72 8.05 -8.19
CA TYR A 296 -3.65 6.94 -8.28
C TYR A 296 -3.66 6.33 -9.67
N LEU A 297 -3.32 5.06 -9.73
CA LEU A 297 -3.54 4.21 -10.90
C LEU A 297 -4.62 3.19 -10.54
N PRO A 298 -5.75 3.13 -11.29
CA PRO A 298 -6.80 2.17 -11.01
C PRO A 298 -6.30 0.74 -11.25
N PRO A 299 -6.84 -0.25 -10.52
CA PRO A 299 -6.52 -1.66 -10.73
C PRO A 299 -6.66 -2.09 -12.19
N ARG A 300 -5.85 -3.07 -12.60
CA ARG A 300 -5.82 -3.61 -13.97
C ARG A 300 -6.01 -5.13 -13.97
N GLU A 301 -6.57 -5.65 -15.06
CA GLU A 301 -6.60 -7.08 -15.30
C GLU A 301 -5.25 -7.61 -15.81
N PRO A 302 -4.84 -8.82 -15.38
CA PRO A 302 -5.50 -9.68 -14.41
C PRO A 302 -5.35 -9.16 -12.97
N ALA A 303 -6.35 -9.38 -12.12
CA ALA A 303 -6.34 -8.93 -10.73
C ALA A 303 -5.12 -9.47 -9.95
N ILE A 304 -4.74 -10.73 -10.21
CA ILE A 304 -3.55 -11.38 -9.65
C ILE A 304 -2.57 -11.60 -10.80
N LEU A 305 -1.40 -11.00 -10.69
CA LEU A 305 -0.37 -11.15 -11.71
C LEU A 305 0.29 -12.53 -11.61
N GLY A 306 0.33 -13.25 -12.74
CA GLY A 306 1.06 -14.51 -12.88
C GLY A 306 2.59 -14.29 -12.98
N ASP A 307 3.30 -15.29 -13.49
CA ASP A 307 4.78 -15.31 -13.59
C ASP A 307 5.34 -14.03 -14.20
N VAL A 308 5.73 -13.09 -13.34
CA VAL A 308 6.15 -11.73 -13.71
C VAL A 308 7.47 -11.77 -14.47
N TRP A 309 8.40 -12.58 -13.99
CA TRP A 309 9.76 -12.62 -14.50
C TRP A 309 9.86 -13.13 -15.94
N LEU A 310 9.02 -14.09 -16.34
CA LEU A 310 8.99 -14.61 -17.70
C LEU A 310 8.58 -13.53 -18.71
N LYS A 311 7.68 -12.62 -18.30
CA LYS A 311 7.22 -11.52 -19.17
C LYS A 311 8.24 -10.37 -19.26
N VAL A 312 8.98 -10.10 -18.19
CA VAL A 312 10.03 -9.07 -18.18
C VAL A 312 11.21 -9.49 -19.03
N LEU A 313 11.56 -10.78 -19.01
CA LEU A 313 12.68 -11.33 -19.75
C LEU A 313 12.35 -11.67 -21.22
N GLY A 314 11.13 -11.36 -21.69
CA GLY A 314 10.73 -11.58 -23.07
C GLY A 314 10.57 -13.07 -23.46
N LYS A 315 10.34 -13.96 -22.45
CA LYS A 315 10.08 -15.38 -22.64
C LYS A 315 8.61 -15.73 -22.51
#